data_e63513e0e43ba2d174b7f5937f218602
#
_entry.id   e63513e0e43ba2d174b7f5937f218602
#
_cell.length_a   1.000
_cell.length_b   1.000
_cell.length_c   1.000
_cell.angle_alpha   90.00
_cell.angle_beta   90.00
_cell.angle_gamma   90.00
#
_symmetry.space_group_name_H-M   'P 1'
#
loop_
_entity.id
_entity.type
_entity.pdbx_description
1 polymer ?
#
loop_
_entity_poly.entity_id
_entity_poly.type
_entity_poly.pdbx_seq_one_letter_code
_entity_poly.pdbx_strand_id
1 'polypeptide(L)'
;PFGSGNSEPKFVIENLRVLNSKVVGDEHVKSILSGKDGTILKTFARNAKNTPLGTVLTNNKQIFNIAGKMRLNEWQGKRDVEFIIEDIALS
;
A
#
# COMPACT_ATOMS: atom_id res chain seq x y z
N PRO A 1 -9.90 16.85 -9.76
CA PRO A 1 -9.93 15.62 -10.53
C PRO A 1 -8.58 14.92 -10.42
N PHE A 2 -8.54 13.74 -10.87
CA PHE A 2 -7.34 12.94 -10.80
C PHE A 2 -6.40 13.28 -11.93
N GLY A 3 -6.21 14.54 -12.13
CA GLY A 3 -5.38 15.01 -13.18
C GLY A 3 -6.08 14.95 -14.52
N SER A 4 -5.52 15.69 -15.44
CA SER A 4 -6.02 15.71 -16.79
C SER A 4 -5.74 14.37 -17.45
N GLY A 5 -6.76 13.77 -18.01
CA GLY A 5 -6.62 12.50 -18.69
C GLY A 5 -6.45 11.30 -17.78
N ASN A 6 -6.52 11.48 -16.49
CA ASN A 6 -6.43 10.39 -15.56
C ASN A 6 -7.77 10.24 -14.85
N SER A 7 -8.45 9.16 -15.16
CA SER A 7 -9.77 8.90 -14.61
C SER A 7 -9.77 7.85 -13.51
N GLU A 8 -8.62 7.32 -13.13
CA GLU A 8 -8.58 6.31 -12.08
C GLU A 8 -8.89 6.94 -10.73
N PRO A 9 -9.87 6.42 -10.00
CA PRO A 9 -10.16 6.93 -8.67
C PRO A 9 -9.07 6.53 -7.69
N LYS A 10 -8.84 7.38 -6.72
CA LYS A 10 -7.99 7.03 -5.59
C LYS A 10 -8.87 6.66 -4.42
N PHE A 11 -8.38 5.71 -3.66
CA PHE A 11 -9.03 5.28 -2.44
C PHE A 11 -8.19 5.68 -1.25
N VAL A 12 -8.83 5.97 -0.14
CA VAL A 12 -8.16 6.23 1.13
C VAL A 12 -8.57 5.14 2.10
N ILE A 13 -7.61 4.51 2.74
CA ILE A 13 -7.87 3.50 3.76
C ILE A 13 -7.18 3.95 5.03
N GLU A 14 -7.94 4.00 6.12
CA GLU A 14 -7.48 4.60 7.36
C GLU A 14 -7.19 3.55 8.43
N ASN A 15 -6.38 3.95 9.40
CA ASN A 15 -6.13 3.19 10.62
C ASN A 15 -5.53 1.81 10.35
N LEU A 16 -4.44 1.81 9.60
CA LEU A 16 -3.73 0.59 9.25
C LEU A 16 -2.43 0.48 10.01
N ARG A 17 -1.98 -0.76 10.19
CA ARG A 17 -0.66 -1.05 10.75
C ARG A 17 0.00 -2.13 9.92
N VAL A 18 1.32 -2.18 9.99
CA VAL A 18 2.10 -3.16 9.24
C VAL A 18 2.14 -4.48 9.99
N LEU A 19 1.78 -5.56 9.31
CA LEU A 19 1.99 -6.91 9.79
C LEU A 19 3.32 -7.46 9.31
N ASN A 20 3.64 -7.21 8.04
CA ASN A 20 4.86 -7.70 7.44
C ASN A 20 5.25 -6.78 6.29
N SER A 21 6.53 -6.69 6.03
CA SER A 21 7.04 -5.81 4.98
C SER A 21 8.36 -6.37 4.47
N LYS A 22 8.60 -6.22 3.17
CA LYS A 22 9.88 -6.61 2.59
C LYS A 22 10.20 -5.73 1.39
N VAL A 23 11.49 -5.57 1.15
CA VAL A 23 11.97 -4.87 -0.04
C VAL A 23 12.05 -5.86 -1.18
N VAL A 24 11.50 -5.50 -2.34
CA VAL A 24 11.57 -6.31 -3.54
C VAL A 24 12.21 -5.49 -4.66
N GLY A 25 13.06 -6.13 -5.45
CA GLY A 25 13.74 -5.47 -6.54
C GLY A 25 14.65 -4.34 -6.10
N ASP A 26 15.10 -4.36 -4.85
CA ASP A 26 15.99 -3.36 -4.25
C ASP A 26 15.41 -1.95 -4.16
N GLU A 27 14.19 -1.72 -4.62
CA GLU A 27 13.63 -0.37 -4.70
C GLU A 27 12.21 -0.28 -4.15
N HIS A 28 11.47 -1.37 -4.24
CA HIS A 28 10.05 -1.37 -3.92
C HIS A 28 9.80 -2.02 -2.57
N VAL A 29 8.69 -1.68 -1.94
CA VAL A 29 8.31 -2.27 -0.67
C VAL A 29 6.96 -2.94 -0.83
N LYS A 30 6.91 -4.24 -0.53
CA LYS A 30 5.66 -4.98 -0.42
C LYS A 30 5.33 -5.13 1.04
N SER A 31 4.09 -4.83 1.39
CA SER A 31 3.66 -4.88 2.78
C SER A 31 2.32 -5.55 2.90
N ILE A 32 2.13 -6.22 4.03
CA ILE A 32 0.82 -6.71 4.42
C ILE A 32 0.37 -5.86 5.59
N LEU A 33 -0.76 -5.21 5.42
CA LEU A 33 -1.29 -4.28 6.41
C LEU A 33 -2.55 -4.85 7.04
N SER A 34 -2.84 -4.40 8.23
CA SER A 34 -4.02 -4.83 8.97
C SER A 34 -4.82 -3.63 9.43
N GLY A 35 -6.13 -3.73 9.29
CA GLY A 35 -7.05 -2.75 9.85
C GLY A 35 -7.49 -3.12 11.26
N LYS A 36 -8.24 -2.23 11.90
CA LYS A 36 -8.74 -2.44 13.26
C LYS A 36 -9.65 -3.66 13.37
N ASP A 37 -10.38 -3.93 12.33
CA ASP A 37 -11.36 -5.02 12.31
C ASP A 37 -10.76 -6.36 11.89
N GLY A 38 -9.43 -6.42 11.77
CA GLY A 38 -8.76 -7.64 11.33
C GLY A 38 -8.66 -7.79 9.83
N THR A 39 -9.10 -6.80 9.07
CA THR A 39 -8.96 -6.82 7.62
C THR A 39 -7.49 -6.86 7.23
N ILE A 40 -7.16 -7.71 6.26
CA ILE A 40 -5.81 -7.86 5.75
C ILE A 40 -5.74 -7.27 4.36
N LEU A 41 -4.73 -6.45 4.13
CA LEU A 41 -4.57 -5.76 2.86
C LEU A 41 -3.15 -5.98 2.34
N LYS A 42 -3.05 -6.49 1.13
CA LYS A 42 -1.76 -6.62 0.45
C LYS A 42 -1.47 -5.33 -0.29
N THR A 43 -0.28 -4.80 -0.13
CA THR A 43 0.08 -3.50 -0.70
C THR A 43 1.42 -3.55 -1.39
N PHE A 44 1.61 -2.61 -2.30
CA PHE A 44 2.85 -2.42 -3.03
C PHE A 44 3.15 -0.93 -3.09
N ALA A 45 4.35 -0.55 -2.73
CA ALA A 45 4.81 0.83 -2.81
C ALA A 45 6.02 0.90 -3.71
N ARG A 46 5.85 1.52 -4.87
CA ARG A 46 6.88 1.61 -5.89
C ARG A 46 7.95 2.60 -5.47
N ASN A 47 9.22 2.20 -5.63
CA ASN A 47 10.36 3.04 -5.33
C ASN A 47 10.33 3.61 -3.91
N ALA A 48 9.79 2.85 -2.97
CA ALA A 48 9.57 3.35 -1.62
C ALA A 48 10.76 3.13 -0.70
N LYS A 49 11.69 2.29 -1.07
CA LYS A 49 12.88 2.08 -0.25
C LYS A 49 13.62 3.41 -0.10
N ASN A 50 14.08 3.71 1.10
CA ASN A 50 14.81 4.94 1.41
C ASN A 50 13.96 6.21 1.25
N THR A 51 12.64 6.08 1.34
CA THR A 51 11.73 7.22 1.34
C THR A 51 10.99 7.26 2.67
N PRO A 52 10.36 8.40 3.03
CA PRO A 52 9.52 8.43 4.22
C PRO A 52 8.42 7.38 4.21
N LEU A 53 7.83 7.13 3.05
CA LEU A 53 6.82 6.08 2.89
C LEU A 53 7.40 4.71 3.26
N GLY A 54 8.57 4.39 2.75
CA GLY A 54 9.23 3.13 3.06
C GLY A 54 9.57 3.01 4.54
N THR A 55 9.97 4.11 5.15
CA THR A 55 10.28 4.11 6.59
C THR A 55 9.04 3.75 7.42
N VAL A 56 7.89 4.32 7.09
CA VAL A 56 6.65 4.00 7.78
C VAL A 56 6.27 2.54 7.55
N LEU A 57 6.40 2.06 6.33
CA LEU A 57 6.02 0.68 5.98
C LEU A 57 6.92 -0.36 6.62
N THR A 58 8.12 0.01 7.00
CA THR A 58 9.04 -0.91 7.68
C THR A 58 9.03 -0.74 9.19
N ASN A 59 8.21 0.17 9.72
CA ASN A 59 8.04 0.38 11.15
C ASN A 59 6.67 -0.13 11.57
N ASN A 60 6.63 -1.25 12.28
CA ASN A 60 5.37 -1.91 12.62
C ASN A 60 4.71 -1.35 13.88
N LYS A 61 5.13 -0.21 14.37
CA LYS A 61 4.59 0.38 15.60
C LYS A 61 3.66 1.56 15.37
N GLN A 62 3.48 1.97 14.13
CA GLN A 62 2.69 3.14 13.83
C GLN A 62 1.37 2.78 13.18
N ILE A 63 0.38 3.62 13.41
CA ILE A 63 -0.91 3.54 12.75
C ILE A 63 -0.93 4.68 11.73
N PHE A 64 -1.40 4.36 10.53
CA PHE A 64 -1.35 5.32 9.44
C PHE A 64 -2.50 5.12 8.47
N ASN A 65 -2.66 6.10 7.59
CA ASN A 65 -3.63 6.06 6.51
C ASN A 65 -2.87 5.99 5.19
N ILE A 66 -3.44 5.34 4.20
CA ILE A 66 -2.84 5.27 2.88
C ILE A 66 -3.82 5.76 1.83
N ALA A 67 -3.27 6.27 0.75
CA ALA A 67 -4.04 6.64 -0.43
C ALA A 67 -3.39 5.99 -1.64
N GLY A 68 -4.21 5.55 -2.57
CA GLY A 68 -3.72 4.92 -3.78
C GLY A 68 -4.85 4.27 -4.55
N LYS A 69 -4.51 3.23 -5.27
CA LYS A 69 -5.47 2.57 -6.15
C LYS A 69 -5.38 1.06 -6.02
N MET A 70 -6.47 0.41 -6.39
CA MET A 70 -6.52 -1.04 -6.40
C MET A 70 -5.98 -1.56 -7.74
N ARG A 71 -5.30 -2.67 -7.68
CA ARG A 71 -4.81 -3.37 -8.87
C ARG A 71 -5.21 -4.82 -8.78
N LEU A 72 -5.82 -5.31 -9.85
CA LEU A 72 -6.15 -6.71 -9.96
C LEU A 72 -5.02 -7.45 -10.67
N ASN A 73 -4.46 -8.42 -10.00
CA ASN A 73 -3.44 -9.29 -10.58
C ASN A 73 -4.09 -10.61 -10.93
N GLU A 74 -3.96 -11.02 -12.20
CA GLU A 74 -4.43 -12.32 -12.66
C GLU A 74 -3.22 -13.14 -13.08
N TRP A 75 -3.12 -14.34 -12.54
CA TRP A 75 -1.96 -15.18 -12.79
C TRP A 75 -2.35 -16.63 -12.63
N GLN A 76 -2.13 -17.40 -13.68
CA GLN A 76 -2.44 -18.84 -13.71
C GLN A 76 -3.85 -19.14 -13.22
N GLY A 77 -4.82 -18.38 -13.71
CA GLY A 77 -6.21 -18.57 -13.33
C GLY A 77 -6.60 -18.07 -11.97
N LYS A 78 -5.66 -17.49 -11.23
CA LYS A 78 -5.93 -16.89 -9.92
C LYS A 78 -6.04 -15.41 -10.01
N ARG A 79 -6.91 -14.84 -9.20
CA ARG A 79 -7.08 -13.40 -9.06
C ARG A 79 -6.64 -12.96 -7.69
N ASP A 80 -5.91 -11.86 -7.63
CA ASP A 80 -5.48 -11.30 -6.38
C ASP A 80 -5.57 -9.79 -6.48
N VAL A 81 -5.99 -9.16 -5.38
CA VAL A 81 -6.13 -7.71 -5.34
C VAL A 81 -4.98 -7.15 -4.51
N GLU A 82 -4.32 -6.15 -5.06
CA GLU A 82 -3.22 -5.48 -4.39
C GLU A 82 -3.49 -3.98 -4.40
N PHE A 83 -3.22 -3.33 -3.28
CA PHE A 83 -3.36 -1.89 -3.17
C PHE A 83 -2.02 -1.24 -3.50
N ILE A 84 -2.02 -0.35 -4.46
CA ILE A 84 -0.82 0.39 -4.85
C ILE A 84 -0.80 1.69 -4.04
N ILE A 85 0.13 1.80 -3.12
CA ILE A 85 0.22 2.95 -2.24
C ILE A 85 0.88 4.10 -2.99
N GLU A 86 0.22 5.25 -3.02
CA GLU A 86 0.76 6.45 -3.63
C GLU A 86 1.11 7.49 -2.58
N ASP A 87 0.46 7.44 -1.43
CA ASP A 87 0.71 8.40 -0.38
C ASP A 87 0.40 7.79 0.98
N ILE A 88 0.99 8.34 2.01
CA ILE A 88 0.81 7.84 3.37
C ILE A 88 0.77 9.02 4.34
N ALA A 89 -0.07 8.92 5.35
CA ALA A 89 -0.18 9.93 6.38
C ALA A 89 -0.27 9.25 7.74
N LEU A 90 0.51 9.73 8.69
CA LEU A 90 0.43 9.20 10.05
C LEU A 90 -0.86 9.63 10.71
N SER A 91 -1.40 8.73 11.48
CA SER A 91 -2.64 8.99 12.19
C SER A 91 -2.38 9.67 13.54
#